data_3172ca854c3cbac61ef33262f55d0816
#
_entry.id   3172ca854c3cbac61ef33262f55d0816
#
_cell.length_a   1.000
_cell.length_b   1.000
_cell.length_c   1.000
_cell.angle_alpha   90.00
_cell.angle_beta   90.00
_cell.angle_gamma   90.00
#
_symmetry.space_group_name_H-M   'P 1'
#
loop_
_entity.id
_entity.type
_entity.pdbx_description
1 polymer ?
#
loop_
_entity_poly.entity_id
_entity_poly.type
_entity_poly.pdbx_seq_one_letter_code
_entity_poly.pdbx_strand_id
1 'polypeptide(L)'
;IPDGVELTPKKNQTPVIVGVGLTVIAILVSLFYGMVSPSLPDGWENNKLIVAKNSAARYVSSNGTLHPVINAISARLLIPSSDFKVLTVADDQLKNIPIGSTIGILGAPDSLPEENNLIAGSINSCVSDSNVTTTLSNASSQVTDTATAIVANVDGISYLVNGSHRYQLPQEATLRDAFLRAFGIPETASTDATAQWINLFEQGSPIEQISVDGAGNSITVHGVEALVGSVVMQQGDAKKTKYVVRSDGSLSPLTDFTYGLYITGKTDEFTQPNVLSAADFQFFSNSTESAIPEDWPSEELSATSGNVSACAIYNLETAGRKKADTHVNLAVKQNNSAHSGTSKTNPSSNTSSTVKLKGGRQQLVITE
;
A
#
# COMPACT_ATOMS: atom_id res chain seq x y z
N ILE A 1 9.69 44.68 -109.90
CA ILE A 1 10.35 43.86 -108.91
C ILE A 1 9.96 44.43 -107.53
N PRO A 2 9.16 43.82 -106.74
CA PRO A 2 8.88 44.31 -105.41
C PRO A 2 9.78 43.61 -104.33
N ASP A 3 10.14 44.48 -103.41
CA ASP A 3 11.05 44.21 -102.28
C ASP A 3 10.54 43.10 -101.33
N GLY A 4 11.39 42.16 -101.00
CA GLY A 4 11.13 41.15 -100.00
C GLY A 4 11.15 41.77 -98.62
N VAL A 5 10.05 41.65 -97.92
CA VAL A 5 9.97 42.00 -96.48
C VAL A 5 10.63 40.91 -95.67
N GLU A 6 11.81 41.17 -95.05
CA GLU A 6 12.39 40.32 -94.03
C GLU A 6 11.58 40.34 -92.77
N LEU A 7 10.91 39.25 -92.49
CA LEU A 7 10.27 39.02 -91.20
C LEU A 7 11.31 38.55 -90.19
N THR A 8 11.82 39.48 -89.39
CA THR A 8 12.63 39.09 -88.23
C THR A 8 11.72 38.47 -87.18
N PRO A 9 11.95 37.24 -86.76
CA PRO A 9 11.11 36.64 -85.74
C PRO A 9 11.40 37.30 -84.39
N LYS A 10 10.32 37.94 -83.89
CA LYS A 10 10.30 38.57 -82.58
C LYS A 10 10.50 37.44 -81.52
N LYS A 11 11.69 37.38 -80.95
CA LYS A 11 12.09 36.38 -79.97
C LYS A 11 11.28 36.60 -78.69
N ASN A 12 10.16 35.90 -78.61
CA ASN A 12 9.29 35.99 -77.43
C ASN A 12 9.89 35.22 -76.24
N GLN A 13 10.54 35.90 -75.30
CA GLN A 13 11.21 35.32 -74.16
C GLN A 13 10.24 35.06 -72.99
N THR A 14 8.99 35.45 -73.15
CA THR A 14 7.96 35.30 -72.12
C THR A 14 7.81 33.82 -71.61
N PRO A 15 7.72 32.80 -72.48
CA PRO A 15 7.58 31.42 -72.01
C PRO A 15 8.79 30.91 -71.24
N VAL A 16 9.98 31.38 -71.56
CA VAL A 16 11.21 31.00 -70.86
C VAL A 16 11.26 31.60 -69.47
N ILE A 17 10.89 32.86 -69.33
CA ILE A 17 10.81 33.56 -68.06
C ILE A 17 9.76 32.91 -67.15
N VAL A 18 8.57 32.58 -67.69
CA VAL A 18 7.50 31.87 -66.95
C VAL A 18 7.97 30.47 -66.50
N GLY A 19 8.66 29.72 -67.37
CA GLY A 19 9.21 28.40 -67.05
C GLY A 19 10.24 28.47 -65.94
N VAL A 20 11.19 29.41 -66.00
CA VAL A 20 12.17 29.63 -64.93
C VAL A 20 11.50 30.03 -63.63
N GLY A 21 10.50 30.91 -63.68
CA GLY A 21 9.74 31.31 -62.50
C GLY A 21 9.03 30.14 -61.83
N LEU A 22 8.37 29.28 -62.59
CA LEU A 22 7.71 28.08 -62.09
C LEU A 22 8.72 27.05 -61.50
N THR A 23 9.88 26.91 -62.13
CA THR A 23 10.92 26.03 -61.59
C THR A 23 11.48 26.51 -60.26
N VAL A 24 11.71 27.82 -60.15
CA VAL A 24 12.17 28.43 -58.88
C VAL A 24 11.11 28.26 -57.77
N ILE A 25 9.85 28.47 -58.11
CA ILE A 25 8.76 28.24 -57.14
C ILE A 25 8.65 26.78 -56.73
N ALA A 26 8.78 25.82 -57.65
CA ALA A 26 8.78 24.40 -57.38
C ALA A 26 9.96 23.99 -56.49
N ILE A 27 11.13 24.56 -56.70
CA ILE A 27 12.32 24.33 -55.86
C ILE A 27 12.10 24.92 -54.46
N LEU A 28 11.58 26.14 -54.35
CA LEU A 28 11.30 26.77 -53.07
C LEU A 28 10.25 26.00 -52.29
N VAL A 29 9.17 25.53 -52.90
CA VAL A 29 8.14 24.68 -52.29
C VAL A 29 8.74 23.36 -51.85
N SER A 30 9.57 22.75 -52.67
CA SER A 30 10.27 21.49 -52.32
C SER A 30 11.25 21.66 -51.16
N LEU A 31 12.01 22.74 -51.09
CA LEU A 31 12.88 23.10 -49.97
C LEU A 31 12.04 23.38 -48.68
N PHE A 32 10.94 24.08 -48.80
CA PHE A 32 10.04 24.36 -47.71
C PHE A 32 9.39 23.07 -47.17
N TYR A 33 8.96 22.18 -48.06
CA TYR A 33 8.44 20.86 -47.69
C TYR A 33 9.49 19.94 -47.05
N GLY A 34 10.72 20.04 -47.52
CA GLY A 34 11.85 19.29 -46.95
C GLY A 34 12.32 19.84 -45.60
N MET A 35 12.04 21.11 -45.29
CA MET A 35 12.39 21.76 -44.04
C MET A 35 11.36 21.51 -42.91
N VAL A 36 10.10 21.22 -43.32
CA VAL A 36 9.05 20.77 -42.41
C VAL A 36 9.17 19.24 -42.28
N SER A 37 10.30 18.75 -41.74
CA SER A 37 10.35 17.40 -41.22
C SER A 37 9.35 17.31 -40.09
N PRO A 38 8.39 16.38 -40.11
CA PRO A 38 7.42 16.27 -39.04
C PRO A 38 8.18 15.81 -37.79
N SER A 39 8.58 16.78 -36.97
CA SER A 39 9.15 16.54 -35.65
C SER A 39 8.05 16.15 -34.70
N LEU A 40 8.40 15.40 -33.64
CA LEU A 40 7.49 15.15 -32.55
C LEU A 40 7.07 16.48 -31.89
N PRO A 41 5.86 16.56 -31.32
CA PRO A 41 5.41 17.74 -30.59
C PRO A 41 6.39 18.11 -29.46
N ASP A 42 6.55 19.39 -29.19
CA ASP A 42 7.43 19.89 -28.13
C ASP A 42 7.10 19.23 -26.77
N GLY A 43 8.13 18.87 -26.02
CA GLY A 43 8.01 18.25 -24.71
C GLY A 43 7.67 16.75 -24.74
N TRP A 44 7.91 16.09 -25.88
CA TRP A 44 7.71 14.65 -26.03
C TRP A 44 8.77 13.82 -25.28
N GLU A 45 9.90 14.40 -24.95
CA GLU A 45 11.12 13.71 -24.50
C GLU A 45 10.95 13.00 -23.16
N ASN A 46 9.99 13.45 -22.34
CA ASN A 46 9.77 12.89 -21.00
C ASN A 46 8.29 12.74 -20.66
N ASN A 47 7.99 11.65 -19.96
CA ASN A 47 6.68 11.43 -19.33
C ASN A 47 5.49 11.53 -20.31
N LYS A 48 5.66 11.00 -21.52
CA LYS A 48 4.57 10.94 -22.50
C LYS A 48 4.33 9.51 -22.96
N LEU A 49 3.07 9.17 -23.16
CA LEU A 49 2.69 7.96 -23.88
C LEU A 49 2.60 8.28 -25.37
N ILE A 50 3.53 7.75 -26.16
CA ILE A 50 3.58 7.96 -27.59
C ILE A 50 2.98 6.72 -28.27
N VAL A 51 2.02 6.97 -29.17
CA VAL A 51 1.34 5.91 -29.92
C VAL A 51 1.59 6.12 -31.41
N ALA A 52 2.20 5.15 -32.04
CA ALA A 52 2.44 5.14 -33.48
C ALA A 52 1.10 4.87 -34.21
N LYS A 53 0.73 5.74 -35.17
CA LYS A 53 -0.60 5.75 -35.80
C LYS A 53 -0.90 4.51 -36.64
N ASN A 54 0.11 4.00 -37.35
CA ASN A 54 -0.09 2.89 -38.29
C ASN A 54 0.19 1.54 -37.64
N SER A 55 1.28 1.43 -36.86
CA SER A 55 1.66 0.19 -36.18
C SER A 55 0.93 -0.04 -34.86
N ALA A 56 0.25 0.98 -34.33
CA ALA A 56 -0.33 1.01 -32.97
C ALA A 56 0.69 0.70 -31.86
N ALA A 57 1.99 0.75 -32.16
CA ALA A 57 3.05 0.56 -31.18
C ALA A 57 3.02 1.68 -30.12
N ARG A 58 3.25 1.31 -28.88
CA ARG A 58 3.17 2.22 -27.72
C ARG A 58 4.53 2.36 -27.08
N TYR A 59 4.90 3.57 -26.76
CA TYR A 59 6.17 3.90 -26.12
C TYR A 59 5.95 4.89 -24.97
N VAL A 60 6.71 4.72 -23.91
CA VAL A 60 6.89 5.74 -22.87
C VAL A 60 8.20 6.46 -23.14
N SER A 61 8.15 7.80 -23.20
CA SER A 61 9.35 8.61 -23.37
C SER A 61 10.04 8.92 -22.06
N SER A 62 11.36 8.77 -22.05
CA SER A 62 12.23 9.13 -20.93
C SER A 62 13.57 9.61 -21.46
N ASN A 63 13.96 10.83 -21.13
CA ASN A 63 15.22 11.45 -21.56
C ASN A 63 15.49 11.33 -23.08
N GLY A 64 14.47 11.58 -23.89
CA GLY A 64 14.58 11.50 -25.33
C GLY A 64 14.69 10.07 -25.91
N THR A 65 14.48 9.06 -25.08
CA THR A 65 14.47 7.64 -25.47
C THR A 65 13.06 7.09 -25.41
N LEU A 66 12.68 6.28 -26.39
CA LEU A 66 11.39 5.61 -26.46
C LEU A 66 11.49 4.19 -25.88
N HIS A 67 10.80 3.94 -24.83
CA HIS A 67 10.70 2.60 -24.23
C HIS A 67 9.41 1.92 -24.70
N PRO A 68 9.47 0.82 -25.46
CA PRO A 68 8.27 0.08 -25.82
C PRO A 68 7.53 -0.36 -24.56
N VAL A 69 6.20 -0.19 -24.54
CA VAL A 69 5.37 -0.53 -23.39
C VAL A 69 4.38 -1.63 -23.76
N ILE A 70 4.33 -2.68 -22.93
CA ILE A 70 3.55 -3.89 -23.24
C ILE A 70 2.05 -3.62 -23.20
N ASN A 71 1.59 -2.75 -22.26
CA ASN A 71 0.19 -2.41 -22.08
C ASN A 71 0.01 -0.98 -21.55
N ALA A 72 -1.18 -0.43 -21.73
CA ALA A 72 -1.48 0.94 -21.36
C ALA A 72 -1.43 1.18 -19.84
N ILE A 73 -1.71 0.18 -19.02
CA ILE A 73 -1.64 0.29 -17.56
C ILE A 73 -0.21 0.49 -17.11
N SER A 74 0.73 -0.25 -17.67
CA SER A 74 2.16 -0.05 -17.37
C SER A 74 2.61 1.38 -17.68
N ALA A 75 2.14 1.96 -18.79
CA ALA A 75 2.41 3.37 -19.11
C ALA A 75 1.80 4.33 -18.06
N ARG A 76 0.59 4.05 -17.61
CA ARG A 76 -0.10 4.84 -16.59
C ARG A 76 0.60 4.82 -15.23
N LEU A 77 1.22 3.71 -14.86
CA LEU A 77 1.97 3.58 -13.61
C LEU A 77 3.34 4.26 -13.67
N LEU A 78 3.94 4.34 -14.86
CA LEU A 78 5.26 4.94 -15.06
C LEU A 78 5.22 6.46 -15.18
N ILE A 79 4.13 7.00 -15.74
CA ILE A 79 3.98 8.43 -16.01
C ILE A 79 3.20 9.07 -14.86
N PRO A 80 3.73 10.11 -14.19
CA PRO A 80 2.98 10.87 -13.20
C PRO A 80 1.64 11.35 -13.75
N SER A 81 0.59 11.29 -12.94
CA SER A 81 -0.79 11.62 -13.38
C SER A 81 -0.92 13.03 -13.94
N SER A 82 -0.16 14.00 -13.38
CA SER A 82 -0.09 15.38 -13.84
C SER A 82 0.47 15.52 -15.26
N ASP A 83 1.38 14.63 -15.63
CA ASP A 83 2.15 14.69 -16.88
C ASP A 83 1.61 13.76 -17.95
N PHE A 84 0.68 12.88 -17.57
CA PHE A 84 0.13 11.86 -18.47
C PHE A 84 -0.57 12.50 -19.67
N LYS A 85 0.06 12.37 -20.82
CA LYS A 85 -0.48 12.82 -22.10
C LYS A 85 -0.19 11.79 -23.16
N VAL A 86 -1.18 11.50 -23.99
CA VAL A 86 -1.05 10.61 -25.13
C VAL A 86 -0.74 11.44 -26.37
N LEU A 87 0.34 11.14 -27.05
CA LEU A 87 0.74 11.75 -28.31
C LEU A 87 0.61 10.70 -29.41
N THR A 88 -0.29 10.92 -30.36
CA THR A 88 -0.42 10.05 -31.54
C THR A 88 0.39 10.66 -32.68
N VAL A 89 1.36 9.91 -33.18
CA VAL A 89 2.34 10.38 -34.15
C VAL A 89 2.45 9.40 -35.32
N ALA A 90 2.94 9.86 -36.46
CA ALA A 90 3.19 8.99 -37.61
C ALA A 90 4.44 8.14 -37.34
N ASP A 91 4.46 6.90 -37.82
CA ASP A 91 5.55 5.93 -37.57
C ASP A 91 6.91 6.41 -38.11
N ASP A 92 6.92 7.20 -39.16
CA ASP A 92 8.14 7.78 -39.75
C ASP A 92 8.79 8.84 -38.87
N GLN A 93 8.02 9.52 -38.00
CA GLN A 93 8.56 10.45 -37.01
C GLN A 93 9.38 9.77 -35.91
N LEU A 94 9.21 8.46 -35.74
CA LEU A 94 9.87 7.68 -34.69
C LEU A 94 11.21 7.06 -35.14
N LYS A 95 11.50 7.04 -36.46
CA LYS A 95 12.61 6.28 -37.05
C LYS A 95 14.01 6.65 -36.53
N ASN A 96 14.21 7.89 -36.12
CA ASN A 96 15.54 8.39 -35.71
C ASN A 96 15.65 8.58 -34.19
N ILE A 97 14.69 8.08 -33.42
CA ILE A 97 14.68 8.21 -31.97
C ILE A 97 15.23 6.93 -31.34
N PRO A 98 16.12 7.05 -30.35
CA PRO A 98 16.63 5.87 -29.65
C PRO A 98 15.52 5.05 -29.01
N ILE A 99 15.58 3.73 -29.18
CA ILE A 99 14.64 2.79 -28.56
C ILE A 99 15.37 2.08 -27.41
N GLY A 100 14.82 2.20 -26.22
CA GLY A 100 15.30 1.53 -25.01
C GLY A 100 14.68 0.16 -24.80
N SER A 101 14.92 -0.42 -23.63
CA SER A 101 14.35 -1.70 -23.24
C SER A 101 12.82 -1.62 -23.13
N THR A 102 12.16 -2.74 -23.44
CA THR A 102 10.71 -2.89 -23.25
C THR A 102 10.37 -2.88 -21.76
N ILE A 103 9.33 -2.14 -21.39
CA ILE A 103 8.89 -1.97 -20.02
C ILE A 103 7.44 -2.42 -19.92
N GLY A 104 7.08 -3.05 -18.79
CA GLY A 104 5.69 -3.35 -18.49
C GLY A 104 5.50 -4.52 -17.55
N ILE A 105 4.29 -4.64 -17.05
CA ILE A 105 3.84 -5.71 -16.18
C ILE A 105 3.13 -6.74 -17.06
N LEU A 106 3.68 -7.94 -17.12
CA LEU A 106 3.05 -9.05 -17.85
C LEU A 106 1.68 -9.35 -17.26
N GLY A 107 0.68 -9.54 -18.14
CA GLY A 107 -0.68 -9.84 -17.73
C GLY A 107 -1.52 -8.63 -17.28
N ALA A 108 -0.94 -7.42 -17.21
CA ALA A 108 -1.75 -6.23 -16.96
C ALA A 108 -2.63 -5.90 -18.20
N PRO A 109 -3.88 -5.44 -17.99
CA PRO A 109 -4.82 -5.19 -19.09
C PRO A 109 -4.39 -3.97 -19.94
N ASP A 110 -4.81 -3.98 -21.20
CA ASP A 110 -4.54 -2.91 -22.16
C ASP A 110 -5.45 -1.68 -21.99
N SER A 111 -6.59 -1.84 -21.35
CA SER A 111 -7.54 -0.75 -21.11
C SER A 111 -7.99 -0.76 -19.65
N LEU A 112 -8.15 0.43 -19.11
CA LEU A 112 -8.86 0.62 -17.85
C LEU A 112 -10.37 0.56 -18.13
N PRO A 113 -11.14 -0.07 -17.22
CA PRO A 113 -12.59 0.04 -17.29
C PRO A 113 -13.01 1.50 -17.12
N GLU A 114 -14.12 1.88 -17.72
CA GLU A 114 -14.75 3.18 -17.47
C GLU A 114 -15.18 3.28 -15.99
N GLU A 115 -15.22 4.49 -15.45
CA GLU A 115 -15.55 4.76 -14.05
C GLU A 115 -16.85 4.07 -13.60
N ASN A 116 -17.86 4.09 -14.48
CA ASN A 116 -19.16 3.44 -14.24
C ASN A 116 -19.11 1.90 -14.20
N ASN A 117 -18.01 1.33 -14.67
CA ASN A 117 -17.79 -0.12 -14.71
C ASN A 117 -16.83 -0.59 -13.59
N LEU A 118 -16.36 0.33 -12.74
CA LEU A 118 -15.56 -0.02 -11.59
C LEU A 118 -16.42 -0.73 -10.54
N ILE A 119 -15.88 -1.79 -9.96
CA ILE A 119 -16.52 -2.48 -8.84
C ILE A 119 -16.26 -1.64 -7.60
N ALA A 120 -17.31 -0.96 -7.13
CA ALA A 120 -17.31 -0.33 -5.84
C ALA A 120 -17.79 -1.36 -4.81
N GLY A 121 -17.05 -1.55 -3.72
CA GLY A 121 -17.43 -2.55 -2.74
C GLY A 121 -16.29 -2.94 -1.82
N SER A 122 -15.95 -4.22 -1.75
CA SER A 122 -14.86 -4.68 -0.90
C SER A 122 -14.09 -5.84 -1.52
N ILE A 123 -12.82 -5.90 -1.16
CA ILE A 123 -11.95 -7.05 -1.35
C ILE A 123 -11.83 -7.74 0.00
N ASN A 124 -12.22 -9.01 0.06
CA ASN A 124 -12.17 -9.81 1.28
C ASN A 124 -11.25 -10.99 1.07
N SER A 125 -10.13 -11.03 1.73
CA SER A 125 -9.19 -12.14 1.72
C SER A 125 -9.29 -12.87 3.05
N CYS A 126 -9.92 -14.03 3.06
CA CYS A 126 -10.19 -14.81 4.28
C CYS A 126 -9.29 -16.03 4.35
N VAL A 127 -8.73 -16.28 5.52
CA VAL A 127 -7.95 -17.48 5.82
C VAL A 127 -8.74 -18.42 6.73
N SER A 128 -8.68 -19.71 6.42
CA SER A 128 -9.16 -20.80 7.25
C SER A 128 -8.29 -22.02 6.97
N ASP A 129 -7.72 -22.60 8.01
CA ASP A 129 -6.86 -23.80 7.91
C ASP A 129 -5.79 -23.68 6.81
N SER A 130 -5.02 -22.59 6.81
CA SER A 130 -3.99 -22.25 5.82
C SER A 130 -4.48 -22.01 4.39
N ASN A 131 -5.78 -22.10 4.14
CA ASN A 131 -6.37 -21.80 2.82
C ASN A 131 -6.81 -20.34 2.76
N VAL A 132 -6.33 -19.61 1.76
CA VAL A 132 -6.74 -18.23 1.52
C VAL A 132 -7.75 -18.17 0.40
N THR A 133 -8.91 -17.57 0.67
CA THR A 133 -9.95 -17.31 -0.33
C THR A 133 -10.16 -15.82 -0.44
N THR A 134 -9.90 -15.25 -1.62
CA THR A 134 -10.15 -13.83 -1.90
C THR A 134 -11.46 -13.69 -2.68
N THR A 135 -12.34 -12.83 -2.17
CA THR A 135 -13.66 -12.57 -2.77
C THR A 135 -13.80 -11.08 -3.04
N LEU A 136 -14.21 -10.73 -4.25
CA LEU A 136 -14.64 -9.38 -4.61
C LEU A 136 -16.15 -9.27 -4.40
N SER A 137 -16.56 -8.23 -3.69
CA SER A 137 -17.98 -7.94 -3.43
C SER A 137 -18.32 -6.55 -3.95
N ASN A 138 -19.51 -6.39 -4.50
CA ASN A 138 -20.03 -5.09 -4.90
C ASN A 138 -20.67 -4.29 -3.74
N ALA A 139 -20.56 -4.78 -2.53
CA ALA A 139 -20.99 -4.12 -1.31
C ALA A 139 -19.83 -4.03 -0.32
N SER A 140 -19.81 -2.98 0.49
CA SER A 140 -18.87 -2.86 1.59
C SER A 140 -19.04 -4.02 2.57
N SER A 141 -17.93 -4.51 3.09
CA SER A 141 -17.93 -5.54 4.13
C SER A 141 -17.79 -4.90 5.50
N GLN A 142 -18.46 -5.50 6.48
CA GLN A 142 -18.30 -5.09 7.87
C GLN A 142 -16.93 -5.54 8.39
N VAL A 143 -16.22 -4.63 9.02
CA VAL A 143 -15.03 -4.94 9.82
C VAL A 143 -15.47 -5.28 11.25
N THR A 144 -14.70 -6.08 11.96
CA THR A 144 -14.96 -6.34 13.38
C THR A 144 -14.62 -5.13 14.22
N ASP A 145 -15.12 -5.13 15.43
CA ASP A 145 -14.77 -4.15 16.45
C ASP A 145 -13.25 -4.10 16.68
N THR A 146 -12.75 -2.93 17.01
CA THR A 146 -11.33 -2.71 17.34
C THR A 146 -10.83 -3.54 18.51
N ALA A 147 -11.73 -3.96 19.41
CA ALA A 147 -11.41 -4.91 20.48
C ALA A 147 -11.18 -6.34 20.00
N THR A 148 -11.58 -6.70 18.78
CA THR A 148 -11.41 -8.07 18.29
C THR A 148 -10.01 -8.30 17.74
N ALA A 149 -9.41 -9.42 18.14
CA ALA A 149 -8.09 -9.84 17.65
C ALA A 149 -8.05 -11.34 17.38
N ILE A 150 -7.05 -11.75 16.60
CA ILE A 150 -6.70 -13.16 16.39
C ILE A 150 -5.19 -13.36 16.54
N VAL A 151 -4.80 -14.59 16.81
CA VAL A 151 -3.41 -15.02 16.68
C VAL A 151 -3.25 -15.80 15.37
N ALA A 152 -2.37 -15.33 14.50
CA ALA A 152 -2.03 -16.00 13.24
C ALA A 152 -0.63 -16.61 13.32
N ASN A 153 -0.52 -17.90 12.98
CA ASN A 153 0.76 -18.60 12.89
C ASN A 153 1.20 -18.68 11.42
N VAL A 154 2.39 -18.21 11.14
CA VAL A 154 2.95 -18.18 9.78
C VAL A 154 4.39 -18.69 9.85
N ASP A 155 4.68 -19.82 9.24
CA ASP A 155 6.03 -20.40 9.17
C ASP A 155 6.73 -20.50 10.55
N GLY A 156 5.97 -20.82 11.60
CA GLY A 156 6.47 -20.95 12.97
C GLY A 156 6.58 -19.62 13.74
N ILE A 157 6.22 -18.51 13.15
CA ILE A 157 6.15 -17.19 13.80
C ILE A 157 4.69 -16.88 14.12
N SER A 158 4.42 -16.48 15.36
CA SER A 158 3.08 -16.07 15.80
C SER A 158 2.93 -14.55 15.71
N TYR A 159 1.80 -14.11 15.21
CA TYR A 159 1.41 -12.70 15.10
C TYR A 159 0.07 -12.46 15.80
N LEU A 160 0.00 -11.39 16.54
CA LEU A 160 -1.28 -10.80 16.97
C LEU A 160 -1.78 -9.91 15.84
N VAL A 161 -3.01 -10.10 15.37
CA VAL A 161 -3.65 -9.24 14.37
C VAL A 161 -4.83 -8.55 15.03
N ASN A 162 -4.81 -7.22 14.99
CA ASN A 162 -5.87 -6.36 15.54
C ASN A 162 -6.05 -5.13 14.65
N GLY A 163 -7.28 -4.82 14.29
CA GLY A 163 -7.58 -3.71 13.38
C GLY A 163 -6.86 -3.84 12.05
N SER A 164 -6.03 -2.87 11.71
CA SER A 164 -5.21 -2.87 10.48
C SER A 164 -3.78 -3.37 10.68
N HIS A 165 -3.38 -3.72 11.90
CA HIS A 165 -2.02 -4.04 12.24
C HIS A 165 -1.81 -5.54 12.56
N ARG A 166 -0.60 -5.99 12.28
CA ARG A 166 -0.04 -7.25 12.76
C ARG A 166 1.15 -6.96 13.66
N TYR A 167 1.23 -7.61 14.78
CA TYR A 167 2.31 -7.48 15.77
C TYR A 167 2.99 -8.83 15.92
N GLN A 168 4.28 -8.89 15.69
CA GLN A 168 5.03 -10.14 15.93
C GLN A 168 5.04 -10.42 17.43
N LEU A 169 4.67 -11.64 17.82
CA LEU A 169 4.69 -12.10 19.20
C LEU A 169 6.06 -12.70 19.57
N PRO A 170 6.40 -12.74 20.86
CA PRO A 170 7.62 -13.38 21.33
C PRO A 170 7.76 -14.83 20.85
N GLN A 171 8.98 -15.22 20.49
CA GLN A 171 9.27 -16.59 20.10
C GLN A 171 9.25 -17.56 21.30
N GLU A 172 9.65 -17.06 22.49
CA GLU A 172 9.57 -17.81 23.71
C GLU A 172 8.11 -18.02 24.13
N ALA A 173 7.70 -19.29 24.27
CA ALA A 173 6.31 -19.64 24.51
C ALA A 173 5.76 -19.05 25.81
N THR A 174 6.53 -19.12 26.91
CA THR A 174 6.11 -18.60 28.22
C THR A 174 5.82 -17.12 28.18
N LEU A 175 6.70 -16.34 27.53
CA LEU A 175 6.53 -14.90 27.41
C LEU A 175 5.37 -14.55 26.45
N ARG A 176 5.26 -15.27 25.32
CA ARG A 176 4.15 -15.12 24.39
C ARG A 176 2.81 -15.34 25.07
N ASP A 177 2.67 -16.45 25.81
CA ASP A 177 1.44 -16.80 26.50
C ASP A 177 1.10 -15.79 27.62
N ALA A 178 2.14 -15.22 28.28
CA ALA A 178 1.97 -14.16 29.26
C ALA A 178 1.40 -12.89 28.62
N PHE A 179 1.91 -12.47 27.46
CA PHE A 179 1.38 -11.33 26.71
C PHE A 179 -0.03 -11.60 26.18
N LEU A 180 -0.30 -12.79 25.64
CA LEU A 180 -1.66 -13.12 25.19
C LEU A 180 -2.67 -13.03 26.32
N ARG A 181 -2.34 -13.55 27.52
CA ARG A 181 -3.19 -13.38 28.72
C ARG A 181 -3.35 -11.92 29.10
N ALA A 182 -2.27 -11.11 29.03
CA ALA A 182 -2.32 -9.69 29.34
C ALA A 182 -3.21 -8.92 28.35
N PHE A 183 -3.27 -9.37 27.09
CA PHE A 183 -4.20 -8.83 26.08
C PHE A 183 -5.62 -9.38 26.19
N GLY A 184 -5.91 -10.35 27.07
CA GLY A 184 -7.21 -11.00 27.19
C GLY A 184 -7.46 -12.13 26.19
N ILE A 185 -6.42 -12.63 25.51
CA ILE A 185 -6.55 -13.62 24.43
C ILE A 185 -6.23 -15.02 24.97
N PRO A 186 -7.15 -15.99 24.84
CA PRO A 186 -6.89 -17.38 25.23
C PRO A 186 -5.90 -18.06 24.26
N GLU A 187 -5.05 -18.96 24.75
CA GLU A 187 -4.03 -19.69 24.00
C GLU A 187 -4.59 -20.49 22.81
N THR A 188 -5.87 -20.86 22.85
CA THR A 188 -6.54 -21.67 21.82
C THR A 188 -7.04 -20.84 20.63
N ALA A 189 -6.93 -19.52 20.65
CA ALA A 189 -7.47 -18.63 19.64
C ALA A 189 -6.48 -18.39 18.48
N SER A 190 -5.78 -19.42 18.01
CA SER A 190 -4.83 -19.29 16.90
C SER A 190 -5.36 -19.93 15.62
N THR A 191 -4.96 -19.36 14.47
CA THR A 191 -5.21 -19.91 13.12
C THR A 191 -3.90 -19.93 12.33
N ASP A 192 -3.73 -20.97 11.51
CA ASP A 192 -2.61 -21.01 10.58
C ASP A 192 -2.92 -20.11 9.38
N ALA A 193 -1.96 -19.30 9.01
CA ALA A 193 -2.08 -18.34 7.91
C ALA A 193 -0.85 -18.40 7.00
N THR A 194 -0.97 -17.81 5.82
CA THR A 194 0.14 -17.70 4.86
C THR A 194 0.87 -16.37 5.01
N ALA A 195 2.15 -16.34 4.60
CA ALA A 195 2.94 -15.11 4.56
C ALA A 195 2.28 -14.03 3.68
N GLN A 196 1.64 -14.44 2.58
CA GLN A 196 0.93 -13.51 1.70
C GLN A 196 -0.26 -12.85 2.41
N TRP A 197 -1.02 -13.63 3.20
CA TRP A 197 -2.18 -13.10 3.90
C TRP A 197 -1.79 -12.16 5.04
N ILE A 198 -0.83 -12.57 5.88
CA ILE A 198 -0.41 -11.72 7.01
C ILE A 198 0.23 -10.40 6.56
N ASN A 199 0.87 -10.39 5.38
CA ASN A 199 1.49 -9.20 4.80
C ASN A 199 0.47 -8.19 4.22
N LEU A 200 -0.81 -8.50 4.22
CA LEU A 200 -1.87 -7.53 3.90
C LEU A 200 -2.06 -6.49 5.01
N PHE A 201 -1.70 -6.84 6.26
CA PHE A 201 -1.79 -5.96 7.41
C PHE A 201 -0.50 -5.15 7.58
N GLU A 202 -0.64 -3.94 8.11
CA GLU A 202 0.52 -3.09 8.44
C GLU A 202 1.33 -3.73 9.57
N GLN A 203 2.63 -3.57 9.49
CA GLN A 203 3.52 -4.05 10.53
C GLN A 203 3.53 -3.05 11.69
N GLY A 204 3.05 -3.46 12.84
CA GLY A 204 3.20 -2.74 14.10
C GLY A 204 4.49 -3.10 14.82
N SER A 205 4.75 -2.39 15.90
CA SER A 205 5.88 -2.65 16.80
C SER A 205 5.79 -4.07 17.37
N PRO A 206 6.88 -4.85 17.40
CA PRO A 206 6.83 -6.22 17.92
C PRO A 206 6.36 -6.21 19.39
N ILE A 207 5.60 -7.24 19.76
CA ILE A 207 5.23 -7.47 21.16
C ILE A 207 6.43 -8.12 21.84
N GLU A 208 7.03 -7.40 22.75
CA GLU A 208 8.20 -7.84 23.50
C GLU A 208 8.22 -7.20 24.89
N GLN A 209 9.10 -7.67 25.75
CA GLN A 209 9.25 -7.09 27.07
C GLN A 209 9.61 -5.59 26.96
N ILE A 210 8.76 -4.75 27.53
CA ILE A 210 8.92 -3.31 27.44
C ILE A 210 10.09 -2.88 28.34
N SER A 211 10.99 -2.08 27.80
CA SER A 211 12.08 -1.45 28.53
C SER A 211 12.09 0.04 28.23
N VAL A 212 12.20 0.87 29.24
CA VAL A 212 12.46 2.31 29.08
C VAL A 212 13.96 2.56 29.07
N ASP A 213 14.39 3.60 28.39
CA ASP A 213 15.80 3.95 28.32
C ASP A 213 16.40 4.18 29.72
N GLY A 214 17.54 3.55 29.99
CA GLY A 214 18.23 3.59 31.28
C GLY A 214 17.57 2.73 32.38
N ALA A 215 16.65 1.80 32.05
CA ALA A 215 16.02 0.93 33.05
C ALA A 215 17.05 0.20 33.92
N GLY A 216 16.80 0.15 35.25
CA GLY A 216 17.70 -0.39 36.23
C GLY A 216 18.72 0.57 36.82
N ASN A 217 18.82 1.81 36.28
CA ASN A 217 19.68 2.85 36.87
C ASN A 217 18.93 3.58 37.99
N SER A 218 19.62 3.83 39.11
CA SER A 218 19.10 4.69 40.17
C SER A 218 19.26 6.15 39.78
N ILE A 219 18.20 6.95 40.00
CA ILE A 219 18.21 8.41 39.83
C ILE A 219 17.76 9.09 41.12
N THR A 220 18.15 10.33 41.29
CA THR A 220 17.72 11.16 42.41
C THR A 220 16.98 12.39 41.88
N VAL A 221 15.70 12.55 42.19
CA VAL A 221 14.89 13.70 41.81
C VAL A 221 14.58 14.52 43.06
N HIS A 222 15.16 15.69 43.18
CA HIS A 222 15.02 16.56 44.37
C HIS A 222 15.24 15.87 45.72
N GLY A 223 16.18 14.91 45.76
CA GLY A 223 16.50 14.16 46.98
C GLY A 223 15.68 12.87 47.17
N VAL A 224 14.75 12.59 46.30
CA VAL A 224 13.97 11.32 46.25
C VAL A 224 14.70 10.33 45.35
N GLU A 225 15.09 9.18 45.89
CA GLU A 225 15.68 8.10 45.08
C GLU A 225 14.60 7.32 44.36
N ALA A 226 14.82 7.03 43.09
CA ALA A 226 13.94 6.24 42.24
C ALA A 226 14.74 5.37 41.29
N LEU A 227 14.19 4.21 40.93
CA LEU A 227 14.77 3.30 39.95
C LEU A 227 14.11 3.52 38.59
N VAL A 228 14.89 3.80 37.57
CA VAL A 228 14.38 3.97 36.21
C VAL A 228 13.70 2.68 35.74
N GLY A 229 12.52 2.77 35.17
CA GLY A 229 11.72 1.64 34.77
C GLY A 229 10.87 1.01 35.88
N SER A 230 11.05 1.42 37.16
CA SER A 230 10.16 0.99 38.21
C SER A 230 8.78 1.68 38.10
N VAL A 231 7.78 1.05 38.69
CA VAL A 231 6.44 1.61 38.76
C VAL A 231 6.25 2.33 40.08
N VAL A 232 5.71 3.54 40.03
CA VAL A 232 5.38 4.33 41.21
C VAL A 232 3.89 4.71 41.21
N MET A 233 3.36 4.98 42.41
CA MET A 233 2.03 5.53 42.59
C MET A 233 2.02 6.53 43.73
N GLN A 234 1.14 7.52 43.67
CA GLN A 234 0.98 8.51 44.72
C GLN A 234 0.15 7.95 45.90
N GLN A 235 0.65 8.13 47.11
CA GLN A 235 -0.10 7.79 48.33
C GLN A 235 -1.41 8.62 48.40
N GLY A 236 -2.53 7.95 48.61
CA GLY A 236 -3.85 8.61 48.74
C GLY A 236 -4.51 8.97 47.41
N ASP A 237 -3.92 8.63 46.27
CA ASP A 237 -4.61 8.76 44.97
C ASP A 237 -5.83 7.81 44.91
N ALA A 238 -7.03 8.37 44.83
CA ALA A 238 -8.28 7.62 44.76
C ALA A 238 -8.36 6.74 43.49
N LYS A 239 -7.69 7.14 42.39
CA LYS A 239 -7.66 6.40 41.13
C LYS A 239 -6.55 5.35 41.12
N LYS A 240 -5.63 5.38 42.09
CA LYS A 240 -4.45 4.48 42.15
C LYS A 240 -3.67 4.43 40.82
N THR A 241 -3.54 5.60 40.18
CA THR A 241 -2.84 5.71 38.90
C THR A 241 -1.39 5.29 39.08
N LYS A 242 -0.92 4.45 38.15
CA LYS A 242 0.44 3.94 38.14
C LYS A 242 1.26 4.70 37.11
N TYR A 243 2.54 4.87 37.38
CA TYR A 243 3.46 5.61 36.53
C TYR A 243 4.78 4.88 36.42
N VAL A 244 5.40 4.92 35.25
CA VAL A 244 6.77 4.43 35.02
C VAL A 244 7.73 5.58 35.20
N VAL A 245 8.79 5.36 35.97
CA VAL A 245 9.89 6.31 36.16
C VAL A 245 10.80 6.29 34.93
N ARG A 246 11.04 7.44 34.33
CA ARG A 246 11.94 7.61 33.19
C ARG A 246 13.30 8.12 33.63
N SER A 247 14.31 7.99 32.76
CA SER A 247 15.70 8.39 33.04
C SER A 247 15.88 9.88 33.28
N ASP A 248 15.00 10.72 32.76
CA ASP A 248 14.95 12.18 32.99
C ASP A 248 14.22 12.58 34.29
N GLY A 249 13.76 11.62 35.07
CA GLY A 249 12.96 11.86 36.27
C GLY A 249 11.48 12.20 36.00
N SER A 250 11.01 12.06 34.80
CA SER A 250 9.60 12.22 34.48
C SER A 250 8.81 10.90 34.67
N LEU A 251 7.48 11.01 34.78
CA LEU A 251 6.58 9.89 35.03
C LEU A 251 5.65 9.69 33.82
N SER A 252 5.69 8.50 33.20
CA SER A 252 4.74 8.08 32.17
C SER A 252 3.55 7.39 32.79
N PRO A 253 2.31 7.90 32.61
CA PRO A 253 1.12 7.29 33.18
C PRO A 253 0.76 5.97 32.51
N LEU A 254 0.23 5.03 33.31
CA LEU A 254 -0.30 3.75 32.87
C LEU A 254 -1.76 3.61 33.28
N THR A 255 -2.59 3.08 32.39
CA THR A 255 -3.89 2.51 32.74
C THR A 255 -3.70 1.17 33.43
N ASP A 256 -4.75 0.58 34.02
CA ASP A 256 -4.65 -0.77 34.61
C ASP A 256 -4.29 -1.81 33.54
N PHE A 257 -4.83 -1.66 32.32
CA PHE A 257 -4.52 -2.51 31.18
C PHE A 257 -3.03 -2.37 30.76
N THR A 258 -2.58 -1.15 30.48
CA THR A 258 -1.20 -0.92 30.05
C THR A 258 -0.19 -1.23 31.14
N TYR A 259 -0.56 -1.12 32.41
CA TYR A 259 0.25 -1.62 33.53
C TYR A 259 0.45 -3.12 33.44
N GLY A 260 -0.63 -3.88 33.18
CA GLY A 260 -0.54 -5.33 32.97
C GLY A 260 0.45 -5.71 31.86
N LEU A 261 0.40 -4.99 30.72
CA LEU A 261 1.33 -5.18 29.61
C LEU A 261 2.78 -4.82 30.02
N TYR A 262 2.95 -3.68 30.72
CA TYR A 262 4.27 -3.18 31.11
C TYR A 262 5.02 -4.13 32.01
N ILE A 263 4.34 -4.77 32.97
CA ILE A 263 4.97 -5.69 33.94
C ILE A 263 5.17 -7.09 33.37
N THR A 264 4.59 -7.41 32.22
CA THR A 264 4.68 -8.76 31.63
C THR A 264 6.15 -9.13 31.36
N GLY A 265 6.57 -10.26 31.93
CA GLY A 265 7.94 -10.77 31.78
C GLY A 265 8.99 -10.07 32.66
N LYS A 266 8.60 -9.10 33.49
CA LYS A 266 9.53 -8.40 34.40
C LYS A 266 9.71 -9.11 35.75
N THR A 267 10.80 -8.78 36.43
CA THR A 267 11.09 -9.21 37.79
C THR A 267 10.32 -8.37 38.82
N ASP A 268 10.20 -8.88 40.06
CA ASP A 268 9.40 -8.25 41.13
C ASP A 268 9.75 -6.78 41.39
N GLU A 269 11.01 -6.40 41.24
CA GLU A 269 11.48 -5.00 41.43
C GLU A 269 10.78 -4.02 40.49
N PHE A 270 10.38 -4.47 39.29
CA PHE A 270 9.70 -3.63 38.28
C PHE A 270 8.19 -3.88 38.22
N THR A 271 7.68 -4.89 38.94
CA THR A 271 6.26 -5.26 38.88
C THR A 271 5.45 -4.67 40.01
N GLN A 272 6.06 -4.43 41.19
CA GLN A 272 5.37 -3.90 42.33
C GLN A 272 5.43 -2.36 42.35
N PRO A 273 4.29 -1.65 42.43
CA PRO A 273 4.30 -0.21 42.51
C PRO A 273 4.89 0.29 43.84
N ASN A 274 5.90 1.15 43.75
CA ASN A 274 6.42 1.87 44.90
C ASN A 274 5.48 3.03 45.23
N VAL A 275 5.06 3.14 46.49
CA VAL A 275 4.16 4.20 46.94
C VAL A 275 4.96 5.41 47.41
N LEU A 276 4.90 6.50 46.66
CA LEU A 276 5.52 7.78 47.01
C LEU A 276 4.57 8.63 47.86
N SER A 277 5.11 9.33 48.86
CA SER A 277 4.30 10.34 49.57
C SER A 277 3.82 11.42 48.61
N ALA A 278 2.74 12.11 48.91
CA ALA A 278 2.26 13.20 48.08
C ALA A 278 3.29 14.34 47.95
N ALA A 279 4.12 14.53 48.97
CA ALA A 279 5.21 15.52 48.94
C ALA A 279 6.36 15.11 47.99
N ASP A 280 6.74 13.83 48.00
CA ASP A 280 7.77 13.31 47.11
C ASP A 280 7.30 13.25 45.66
N PHE A 281 6.04 12.82 45.43
CA PHE A 281 5.45 12.67 44.10
C PHE A 281 5.42 14.00 43.33
N GLN A 282 5.19 15.12 43.99
CA GLN A 282 5.15 16.45 43.35
C GLN A 282 6.50 16.91 42.74
N PHE A 283 7.63 16.27 43.13
CA PHE A 283 8.94 16.60 42.54
C PHE A 283 9.14 15.99 41.15
N PHE A 284 8.34 14.99 40.78
CA PHE A 284 8.40 14.37 39.48
C PHE A 284 7.53 15.12 38.49
N SER A 285 8.04 15.34 37.28
CA SER A 285 7.26 15.90 36.17
C SER A 285 6.45 14.81 35.47
N ASN A 286 5.36 15.18 34.80
CA ASN A 286 4.65 14.25 33.95
C ASN A 286 5.32 14.16 32.59
N SER A 287 5.56 12.95 32.10
CA SER A 287 6.02 12.70 30.74
C SER A 287 4.84 12.80 29.76
N THR A 288 5.10 13.32 28.57
CA THR A 288 4.22 13.24 27.42
C THR A 288 4.42 11.96 26.61
N GLU A 289 5.54 11.26 26.85
CA GLU A 289 5.85 10.00 26.17
C GLU A 289 5.21 8.83 26.88
N SER A 290 4.61 7.92 26.09
CA SER A 290 4.08 6.65 26.60
C SER A 290 5.23 5.70 26.95
N ALA A 291 5.05 4.89 28.00
CA ALA A 291 5.95 3.80 28.31
C ALA A 291 5.67 2.55 27.43
N ILE A 292 4.53 2.51 26.78
CA ILE A 292 4.06 1.44 25.87
C ILE A 292 4.15 1.98 24.44
N PRO A 293 4.54 1.20 23.44
CA PRO A 293 4.45 1.60 22.03
C PRO A 293 3.06 2.10 21.68
N GLU A 294 2.98 3.26 21.03
CA GLU A 294 1.71 3.95 20.76
C GLU A 294 0.78 3.19 19.81
N ASP A 295 1.36 2.34 18.98
CA ASP A 295 0.63 1.50 18.03
C ASP A 295 0.11 0.19 18.63
N TRP A 296 0.51 -0.17 19.86
CA TRP A 296 -0.05 -1.34 20.52
C TRP A 296 -1.51 -1.14 20.89
N PRO A 297 -2.32 -2.22 20.95
CA PRO A 297 -3.68 -2.13 21.47
C PRO A 297 -3.70 -1.50 22.86
N SER A 298 -4.58 -0.51 23.06
CA SER A 298 -4.68 0.28 24.30
C SER A 298 -5.72 -0.25 25.28
N GLU A 299 -6.49 -1.26 24.86
CA GLU A 299 -7.60 -1.86 25.62
C GLU A 299 -7.54 -3.38 25.56
N GLU A 300 -8.18 -4.05 26.50
CA GLU A 300 -8.29 -5.51 26.51
C GLU A 300 -8.97 -6.00 25.23
N LEU A 301 -8.38 -7.03 24.64
CA LEU A 301 -8.85 -7.61 23.41
C LEU A 301 -9.75 -8.81 23.67
N SER A 302 -10.65 -9.06 22.74
CA SER A 302 -11.45 -10.27 22.72
C SER A 302 -11.05 -11.15 21.54
N ALA A 303 -10.74 -12.40 21.82
CA ALA A 303 -10.53 -13.37 20.78
C ALA A 303 -11.82 -14.08 20.45
N THR A 304 -12.08 -14.23 19.17
CA THR A 304 -13.19 -15.08 18.73
C THR A 304 -12.73 -16.54 18.76
N SER A 305 -13.37 -17.35 19.58
CA SER A 305 -13.12 -18.79 19.68
C SER A 305 -14.07 -19.59 18.80
N GLY A 306 -13.62 -20.76 18.31
CA GLY A 306 -14.42 -21.68 17.51
C GLY A 306 -13.98 -21.73 16.03
N ASN A 307 -14.82 -22.35 15.19
CA ASN A 307 -14.55 -22.44 13.75
C ASN A 307 -14.82 -21.10 13.08
N VAL A 308 -13.80 -20.28 13.01
CA VAL A 308 -13.84 -18.91 12.46
C VAL A 308 -12.91 -18.76 11.27
N SER A 309 -13.30 -17.95 10.31
CA SER A 309 -12.41 -17.47 9.25
C SER A 309 -11.98 -16.05 9.59
N ALA A 310 -10.67 -15.82 9.60
CA ALA A 310 -10.12 -14.49 9.71
C ALA A 310 -10.01 -13.86 8.33
N CYS A 311 -10.51 -12.65 8.16
CA CYS A 311 -10.56 -11.97 6.88
C CYS A 311 -9.82 -10.62 6.96
N ALA A 312 -8.97 -10.38 5.97
CA ALA A 312 -8.44 -9.08 5.65
C ALA A 312 -9.42 -8.38 4.71
N ILE A 313 -10.03 -7.28 5.15
CA ILE A 313 -11.05 -6.55 4.38
C ILE A 313 -10.49 -5.20 3.96
N TYR A 314 -10.61 -4.91 2.67
CA TYR A 314 -10.36 -3.61 2.10
C TYR A 314 -11.64 -3.11 1.43
N ASN A 315 -12.25 -2.06 1.99
CA ASN A 315 -13.42 -1.44 1.41
C ASN A 315 -13.01 -0.40 0.39
N LEU A 316 -13.51 -0.57 -0.82
CA LEU A 316 -13.34 0.37 -1.92
C LEU A 316 -14.29 1.56 -1.76
N GLU A 317 -14.03 2.64 -2.47
CA GLU A 317 -14.94 3.77 -2.55
C GLU A 317 -16.25 3.33 -3.19
N THR A 318 -17.38 3.63 -2.54
CA THR A 318 -18.73 3.30 -3.03
C THR A 318 -19.61 4.53 -3.02
N ALA A 319 -20.69 4.50 -3.79
CA ALA A 319 -21.72 5.53 -3.74
C ALA A 319 -22.25 5.68 -2.30
N GLY A 320 -22.04 6.85 -1.70
CA GLY A 320 -22.37 7.13 -0.30
C GLY A 320 -21.20 6.98 0.69
N ARG A 321 -20.07 6.41 0.30
CA ARG A 321 -18.83 6.40 1.07
C ARG A 321 -17.86 7.42 0.47
N LYS A 322 -17.47 8.41 1.24
CA LYS A 322 -16.65 9.54 0.76
C LYS A 322 -15.18 9.16 0.48
N LYS A 323 -14.71 7.99 0.95
CA LYS A 323 -13.32 7.56 0.79
C LYS A 323 -13.21 6.04 0.94
N ALA A 324 -12.36 5.41 0.14
CA ALA A 324 -11.91 4.03 0.34
C ALA A 324 -11.15 3.91 1.67
N ASP A 325 -11.07 2.70 2.22
CA ASP A 325 -10.18 2.43 3.35
C ASP A 325 -8.73 2.73 2.91
N THR A 326 -7.93 3.27 3.81
CA THR A 326 -6.50 3.49 3.54
C THR A 326 -5.70 2.21 3.77
N HIS A 327 -6.22 1.34 4.62
CA HIS A 327 -5.58 0.10 5.06
C HIS A 327 -6.57 -1.06 5.05
N VAL A 328 -6.04 -2.26 5.03
CA VAL A 328 -6.81 -3.47 5.27
C VAL A 328 -7.22 -3.52 6.74
N ASN A 329 -8.41 -4.02 7.03
CA ASN A 329 -8.90 -4.19 8.38
C ASN A 329 -9.26 -5.65 8.65
N LEU A 330 -9.06 -6.09 9.89
CA LEU A 330 -9.45 -7.41 10.34
C LEU A 330 -10.99 -7.54 10.40
N ALA A 331 -11.49 -8.66 9.92
CA ALA A 331 -12.83 -9.12 10.23
C ALA A 331 -12.81 -10.62 10.55
N VAL A 332 -13.56 -11.01 11.56
CA VAL A 332 -13.71 -12.41 11.94
C VAL A 332 -15.12 -12.87 11.62
N LYS A 333 -15.26 -13.94 10.85
CA LYS A 333 -16.54 -14.51 10.44
C LYS A 333 -16.69 -15.89 11.04
N GLN A 334 -17.83 -16.15 11.70
CA GLN A 334 -18.15 -17.51 12.12
C GLN A 334 -18.48 -18.36 10.90
N ASN A 335 -17.84 -19.50 10.82
CA ASN A 335 -18.16 -20.51 9.81
C ASN A 335 -19.42 -21.27 10.28
N ASN A 336 -20.60 -20.74 9.96
CA ASN A 336 -21.82 -21.48 10.15
C ASN A 336 -21.77 -22.71 9.24
N SER A 337 -21.68 -23.89 9.85
CA SER A 337 -21.72 -25.19 9.18
C SER A 337 -23.11 -25.42 8.58
N ALA A 338 -23.44 -24.73 7.51
CA ALA A 338 -24.56 -25.11 6.64
C ALA A 338 -23.98 -26.00 5.55
N HIS A 339 -24.35 -27.27 5.62
CA HIS A 339 -24.06 -28.31 4.64
C HIS A 339 -24.11 -27.77 3.21
N SER A 340 -22.99 -27.86 2.50
CA SER A 340 -23.01 -27.88 1.05
C SER A 340 -21.92 -28.83 0.55
N GLY A 341 -22.40 -29.82 -0.10
CA GLY A 341 -21.86 -30.88 -0.94
C GLY A 341 -20.35 -30.97 -1.18
N THR A 342 -19.88 -32.12 -0.85
CA THR A 342 -18.63 -32.77 -1.19
C THR A 342 -18.12 -32.44 -2.61
N SER A 343 -16.96 -31.80 -2.69
CA SER A 343 -16.04 -32.04 -3.78
C SER A 343 -14.70 -32.46 -3.18
N LYS A 344 -14.41 -33.77 -3.28
CA LYS A 344 -13.10 -34.32 -2.88
C LYS A 344 -12.10 -33.94 -3.94
N THR A 345 -11.15 -33.10 -3.60
CA THR A 345 -9.88 -32.97 -4.31
C THR A 345 -8.74 -33.25 -3.34
N ASN A 346 -7.86 -34.15 -3.76
CA ASN A 346 -6.70 -34.60 -3.01
C ASN A 346 -5.76 -33.42 -2.62
N PRO A 347 -5.15 -33.46 -1.45
CA PRO A 347 -4.17 -32.45 -1.07
C PRO A 347 -2.83 -32.76 -1.76
N SER A 348 -2.50 -32.04 -2.79
CA SER A 348 -1.12 -31.79 -3.18
C SER A 348 -0.72 -30.43 -2.64
N SER A 349 0.45 -30.37 -2.05
CA SER A 349 1.06 -29.27 -1.30
C SER A 349 1.34 -28.04 -2.17
N ASN A 350 0.29 -27.37 -2.65
CA ASN A 350 0.40 -26.05 -3.25
C ASN A 350 -0.70 -25.19 -2.61
N THR A 351 -0.31 -24.14 -1.90
CA THR A 351 -1.19 -23.07 -1.42
C THR A 351 -1.90 -22.46 -2.64
N SER A 352 -3.12 -22.90 -2.92
CA SER A 352 -3.91 -22.35 -4.00
C SER A 352 -4.79 -21.22 -3.46
N SER A 353 -4.57 -20.00 -3.94
CA SER A 353 -5.50 -18.90 -3.74
C SER A 353 -6.65 -19.02 -4.72
N THR A 354 -7.87 -19.24 -4.22
CA THR A 354 -9.07 -19.30 -5.06
C THR A 354 -9.76 -17.94 -5.06
N VAL A 355 -9.86 -17.31 -6.22
CA VAL A 355 -10.63 -16.07 -6.38
C VAL A 355 -12.08 -16.42 -6.70
N LYS A 356 -13.01 -16.03 -5.81
CA LYS A 356 -14.45 -16.15 -6.03
C LYS A 356 -15.04 -14.77 -6.31
N LEU A 357 -15.62 -14.58 -7.48
CA LEU A 357 -16.34 -13.35 -7.83
C LEU A 357 -17.82 -13.53 -7.48
N LYS A 358 -18.35 -12.64 -6.62
CA LYS A 358 -19.76 -12.61 -6.28
C LYS A 358 -20.40 -11.36 -6.87
N GLY A 359 -21.19 -11.56 -7.92
CA GLY A 359 -22.14 -10.56 -8.43
C GLY A 359 -21.54 -9.42 -9.25
N GLY A 360 -20.61 -9.67 -10.17
CA GLY A 360 -20.11 -8.65 -11.09
C GLY A 360 -20.04 -9.14 -12.54
N ARG A 361 -20.28 -8.22 -13.48
CA ARG A 361 -20.25 -8.48 -14.93
C ARG A 361 -18.85 -8.49 -15.55
N GLN A 362 -17.80 -8.33 -14.78
CA GLN A 362 -16.42 -8.32 -15.29
C GLN A 362 -15.58 -9.42 -14.65
N GLN A 363 -14.92 -10.16 -15.48
CA GLN A 363 -14.05 -11.26 -15.13
C GLN A 363 -12.63 -10.69 -14.92
N LEU A 364 -12.17 -10.63 -13.67
CA LEU A 364 -10.77 -10.40 -13.38
C LEU A 364 -10.07 -11.77 -13.48
N VAL A 365 -9.27 -11.97 -14.51
CA VAL A 365 -8.44 -13.17 -14.66
C VAL A 365 -7.10 -12.85 -13.99
N ILE A 366 -6.85 -13.48 -12.85
CA ILE A 366 -5.51 -13.53 -12.28
C ILE A 366 -4.90 -14.84 -12.75
N THR A 367 -3.95 -14.76 -13.67
CA THR A 367 -3.08 -15.89 -14.04
C THR A 367 -1.88 -15.89 -13.08
N GLU A 368 -1.56 -17.10 -12.56
CA GLU A 368 -0.35 -17.39 -11.79
C GLU A 368 0.93 -17.04 -12.58
#